data_6e245a41366b24072395ed7c7721bed2
#
_entry.id   6e245a41366b24072395ed7c7721bed2
#
_cell.length_a   1.000
_cell.length_b   1.000
_cell.length_c   1.000
_cell.angle_alpha   90.00
_cell.angle_beta   90.00
_cell.angle_gamma   90.00
#
_symmetry.space_group_name_H-M   'P 1'
#
loop_
_entity.id
_entity.type
_entity.pdbx_description
1 polymer ?
#
loop_
_entity_poly.entity_id
_entity_poly.type
_entity_poly.pdbx_seq_one_letter_code
_entity_poly.pdbx_strand_id
1 'polypeptide(L)'
;MYLKCHRRFKDGKEHRYWSIAEKRRCAGGRVVDRHVLYLGEINGSQKEAWLRCIEVFDESKGAQMRLALFPAETPVPDQARTGGIQVCLSDFKLRPRQWGACWTSCQLWEYLGLDKFWRTRLPTSREGTSWYHVLMVLTAYRLIDPGSEWRLHRHWFEHSAMGDLLGEDFAIVAKDTLYRCLD
;
A
#
# COMPACT_ATOMS: atom_id res chain seq x y z
N MET A 1 -2.16 1.77 -12.87
CA MET A 1 -3.02 1.13 -11.86
C MET A 1 -3.70 -0.09 -12.44
N TYR A 2 -4.06 -1.09 -11.65
CA TYR A 2 -4.76 -2.29 -12.09
C TYR A 2 -5.56 -2.89 -10.94
N LEU A 3 -6.55 -3.71 -11.29
CA LEU A 3 -7.34 -4.46 -10.33
C LEU A 3 -6.58 -5.73 -9.92
N LYS A 4 -6.42 -5.92 -8.62
CA LYS A 4 -5.81 -7.11 -8.04
C LYS A 4 -6.86 -7.90 -7.27
N CYS A 5 -7.00 -9.18 -7.62
CA CYS A 5 -7.89 -10.12 -6.95
C CYS A 5 -7.08 -11.04 -6.05
N HIS A 6 -7.50 -11.15 -4.79
CA HIS A 6 -7.00 -12.15 -3.85
C HIS A 6 -8.10 -13.17 -3.57
N ARG A 7 -7.81 -14.44 -3.81
CA ARG A 7 -8.72 -15.55 -3.52
C ARG A 7 -8.37 -16.16 -2.17
N ARG A 8 -9.36 -16.37 -1.35
CA ARG A 8 -9.23 -17.10 -0.08
C ARG A 8 -10.32 -18.16 0.01
N PHE A 9 -9.95 -19.34 0.46
CA PHE A 9 -10.90 -20.39 0.80
C PHE A 9 -11.15 -20.36 2.29
N LYS A 10 -12.41 -20.15 2.67
CA LYS A 10 -12.86 -20.18 4.06
C LYS A 10 -14.23 -20.86 4.12
N ASP A 11 -14.43 -21.75 5.10
CA ASP A 11 -15.68 -22.47 5.33
C ASP A 11 -16.23 -23.18 4.07
N GLY A 12 -15.31 -23.76 3.27
CA GLY A 12 -15.65 -24.49 2.04
C GLY A 12 -16.05 -23.58 0.86
N LYS A 13 -15.96 -22.26 1.00
CA LYS A 13 -16.32 -21.29 -0.05
C LYS A 13 -15.11 -20.48 -0.50
N GLU A 14 -15.07 -20.16 -1.79
CA GLU A 14 -14.10 -19.22 -2.35
C GLU A 14 -14.57 -17.79 -2.15
N HIS A 15 -13.76 -17.00 -1.45
CA HIS A 15 -13.96 -15.57 -1.23
C HIS A 15 -12.98 -14.78 -2.12
N ARG A 16 -13.47 -13.81 -2.85
CA ARG A 16 -12.67 -12.96 -3.76
C ARG A 16 -12.64 -11.53 -3.24
N TYR A 17 -11.45 -11.10 -2.84
CA TYR A 17 -11.21 -9.75 -2.34
C TYR A 17 -10.51 -8.93 -3.42
N TRP A 18 -11.04 -7.77 -3.73
CA TRP A 18 -10.56 -6.90 -4.79
C TRP A 18 -9.90 -5.64 -4.23
N SER A 19 -8.85 -5.20 -4.88
CA SER A 19 -8.16 -3.96 -4.58
C SER A 19 -7.65 -3.31 -5.87
N ILE A 20 -7.59 -1.98 -5.88
CA ILE A 20 -6.86 -1.22 -6.88
C ILE A 20 -5.41 -1.17 -6.41
N ALA A 21 -4.50 -1.60 -7.27
CA ALA A 21 -3.07 -1.58 -7.02
C ALA A 21 -2.31 -0.89 -8.16
N GLU A 22 -1.15 -0.35 -7.85
CA GLU A 22 -0.20 0.15 -8.83
C GLU A 22 1.16 -0.53 -8.64
N LYS A 23 1.87 -0.72 -9.74
CA LYS A 23 3.26 -1.19 -9.70
C LYS A 23 4.17 0.00 -9.51
N ARG A 24 4.95 -0.01 -8.43
CA ARG A 24 5.94 1.01 -8.15
C ARG A 24 7.34 0.42 -8.31
N ARG A 25 8.14 1.08 -9.13
CA ARG A 25 9.56 0.73 -9.26
C ARG A 25 10.32 1.35 -8.09
N CYS A 26 11.09 0.51 -7.42
CA CYS A 26 11.94 0.87 -6.29
C CYS A 26 13.41 0.79 -6.68
N ALA A 27 14.28 1.30 -5.83
CA ALA A 27 15.72 1.22 -6.02
C ALA A 27 16.18 -0.25 -6.21
N GLY A 28 17.21 -0.46 -7.01
CA GLY A 28 17.69 -1.81 -7.35
C GLY A 28 16.80 -2.58 -8.33
N GLY A 29 15.88 -1.90 -9.04
CA GLY A 29 15.04 -2.51 -10.08
C GLY A 29 13.86 -3.34 -9.56
N ARG A 30 13.66 -3.40 -8.24
CA ARG A 30 12.52 -4.10 -7.64
C ARG A 30 11.19 -3.43 -8.02
N VAL A 31 10.15 -4.23 -8.19
CA VAL A 31 8.80 -3.75 -8.43
C VAL A 31 7.91 -4.21 -7.29
N VAL A 32 7.29 -3.25 -6.61
CA VAL A 32 6.39 -3.50 -5.48
C VAL A 32 4.97 -3.09 -5.86
N ASP A 33 3.99 -3.90 -5.47
CA ASP A 33 2.59 -3.57 -5.63
C ASP A 33 2.15 -2.66 -4.47
N ARG A 34 1.81 -1.43 -4.79
CA ARG A 34 1.17 -0.51 -3.84
C ARG A 34 -0.34 -0.64 -3.95
N HIS A 35 -0.99 -0.95 -2.85
CA HIS A 35 -2.44 -1.02 -2.77
C HIS A 35 -3.03 0.38 -2.56
N VAL A 36 -3.67 0.90 -3.58
CA VAL A 36 -4.27 2.25 -3.56
C VAL A 36 -5.62 2.25 -2.85
N LEU A 37 -6.49 1.31 -3.19
CA LEU A 37 -7.83 1.23 -2.63
C LEU A 37 -8.25 -0.24 -2.44
N TYR A 38 -8.80 -0.56 -1.28
CA TYR A 38 -9.42 -1.85 -1.02
C TYR A 38 -10.92 -1.77 -1.32
N LEU A 39 -11.39 -2.61 -2.22
CA LEU A 39 -12.78 -2.63 -2.68
C LEU A 39 -13.65 -3.62 -1.92
N GLY A 40 -13.03 -4.50 -1.13
CA GLY A 40 -13.73 -5.50 -0.34
C GLY A 40 -13.94 -6.82 -1.06
N GLU A 41 -14.82 -7.63 -0.50
CA GLU A 41 -15.25 -8.89 -1.07
C GLU A 41 -16.38 -8.67 -2.06
N ILE A 42 -16.25 -9.23 -3.26
CA ILE A 42 -17.29 -9.16 -4.28
C ILE A 42 -17.77 -10.60 -4.54
N ASN A 43 -18.92 -10.90 -3.98
CA ASN A 43 -19.61 -12.16 -4.18
C ASN A 43 -20.53 -12.12 -5.40
N GLY A 44 -20.92 -13.29 -5.92
CA GLY A 44 -21.80 -13.38 -7.09
C GLY A 44 -23.15 -12.65 -6.93
N SER A 45 -23.68 -12.59 -5.70
CA SER A 45 -24.91 -11.84 -5.38
C SER A 45 -24.74 -10.32 -5.38
N GLN A 46 -23.53 -9.81 -5.19
CA GLN A 46 -23.20 -8.39 -5.25
C GLN A 46 -22.76 -7.95 -6.64
N LYS A 47 -22.59 -8.88 -7.56
CA LYS A 47 -22.11 -8.64 -8.92
C LYS A 47 -22.93 -7.58 -9.65
N GLU A 48 -24.24 -7.60 -9.50
CA GLU A 48 -25.13 -6.61 -10.14
C GLU A 48 -24.97 -5.21 -9.56
N ALA A 49 -24.69 -5.09 -8.26
CA ALA A 49 -24.45 -3.79 -7.61
C ALA A 49 -23.09 -3.20 -7.99
N TRP A 50 -22.12 -4.03 -8.36
CA TRP A 50 -20.73 -3.64 -8.67
C TRP A 50 -20.41 -3.64 -10.16
N LEU A 51 -21.39 -3.73 -11.03
CA LEU A 51 -21.24 -3.56 -12.49
C LEU A 51 -20.84 -2.13 -12.90
N ARG A 52 -20.46 -1.30 -11.93
CA ARG A 52 -20.00 0.07 -12.17
C ARG A 52 -18.54 0.08 -12.55
N CYS A 53 -18.21 0.76 -13.64
CA CYS A 53 -16.82 1.09 -13.94
C CYS A 53 -16.34 2.18 -12.99
N ILE A 54 -15.14 2.04 -12.45
CA ILE A 54 -14.47 3.11 -11.73
C ILE A 54 -13.65 3.90 -12.76
N GLU A 55 -13.91 5.19 -12.88
CA GLU A 55 -13.06 6.08 -13.65
C GLU A 55 -11.96 6.61 -12.73
N VAL A 56 -10.73 6.36 -13.12
CA VAL A 56 -9.54 6.79 -12.38
C VAL A 56 -8.73 7.72 -13.27
N PHE A 57 -8.41 8.89 -12.75
CA PHE A 57 -7.48 9.79 -13.41
C PHE A 57 -6.04 9.40 -13.04
N ASP A 58 -5.26 9.02 -14.04
CA ASP A 58 -3.83 8.73 -13.88
C ASP A 58 -3.03 9.99 -14.16
N GLU A 59 -2.57 10.67 -13.10
CA GLU A 59 -1.79 11.91 -13.20
C GLU A 59 -0.50 11.73 -14.00
N SER A 60 0.13 10.54 -13.91
CA SER A 60 1.38 10.26 -14.61
C SER A 60 1.20 10.20 -16.13
N LYS A 61 -0.02 9.93 -16.59
CA LYS A 61 -0.38 9.82 -18.01
C LYS A 61 -1.28 10.94 -18.49
N GLY A 62 -1.77 11.80 -17.57
CA GLY A 62 -2.71 12.87 -17.87
C GLY A 62 -4.03 12.37 -18.51
N ALA A 63 -4.40 11.12 -18.27
CA ALA A 63 -5.52 10.47 -18.92
C ALA A 63 -6.50 9.84 -17.93
N GLN A 64 -7.78 9.94 -18.23
CA GLN A 64 -8.80 9.15 -17.55
C GLN A 64 -8.75 7.71 -18.04
N MET A 65 -8.67 6.78 -17.10
CA MET A 65 -8.74 5.35 -17.37
C MET A 65 -9.98 4.77 -16.70
N ARG A 66 -10.73 3.96 -17.47
CA ARG A 66 -11.79 3.14 -16.90
C ARG A 66 -11.22 1.81 -16.44
N LEU A 67 -11.35 1.52 -15.16
CA LEU A 67 -11.01 0.22 -14.61
C LEU A 67 -12.30 -0.60 -14.49
N ALA A 68 -12.40 -1.66 -15.29
CA ALA A 68 -13.48 -2.62 -15.13
C ALA A 68 -13.25 -3.41 -13.83
N LEU A 69 -14.26 -3.49 -12.98
CA LEU A 69 -14.23 -4.28 -11.73
C LEU A 69 -14.28 -5.78 -12.00
N PHE A 70 -14.58 -6.19 -13.24
CA PHE A 70 -14.72 -7.58 -13.65
C PHE A 70 -13.78 -7.92 -14.80
N PRO A 71 -13.40 -9.21 -14.97
CA PRO A 71 -12.62 -9.67 -16.12
C PRO A 71 -13.28 -9.27 -17.45
N ALA A 72 -12.46 -9.05 -18.47
CA ALA A 72 -12.89 -8.63 -19.81
C ALA A 72 -13.91 -9.58 -20.49
N GLU A 73 -13.95 -10.83 -20.02
CA GLU A 73 -14.85 -11.87 -20.52
C GLU A 73 -16.29 -11.76 -20.01
N THR A 74 -16.55 -10.85 -19.03
CA THR A 74 -17.88 -10.66 -18.50
C THR A 74 -18.52 -9.45 -19.21
N PRO A 75 -19.58 -9.65 -20.03
CA PRO A 75 -20.24 -8.55 -20.69
C PRO A 75 -20.82 -7.59 -19.66
N VAL A 76 -20.39 -6.34 -19.71
CA VAL A 76 -20.91 -5.25 -18.85
C VAL A 76 -22.11 -4.65 -19.56
N PRO A 77 -23.31 -4.66 -18.97
CA PRO A 77 -24.48 -4.01 -19.55
C PRO A 77 -24.21 -2.53 -19.87
N ASP A 78 -24.70 -2.03 -21.00
CA ASP A 78 -24.46 -0.64 -21.43
C ASP A 78 -24.94 0.40 -20.40
N GLN A 79 -25.96 0.07 -19.62
CA GLN A 79 -26.47 0.89 -18.52
C GLN A 79 -25.44 1.07 -17.38
N ALA A 80 -24.54 0.11 -17.18
CA ALA A 80 -23.49 0.20 -16.16
C ALA A 80 -22.29 1.05 -16.62
N ARG A 81 -22.16 1.29 -17.93
CA ARG A 81 -21.09 2.13 -18.49
C ARG A 81 -21.32 3.62 -18.26
N THR A 82 -22.56 4.04 -18.06
CA THR A 82 -22.95 5.44 -17.87
C THR A 82 -23.00 5.89 -16.41
N GLY A 83 -22.94 4.96 -15.48
CA GLY A 83 -23.03 5.20 -14.02
C GLY A 83 -21.72 5.06 -13.26
N GLY A 84 -20.58 5.34 -13.90
CA GLY A 84 -19.26 5.23 -13.26
C GLY A 84 -19.11 6.19 -12.07
N ILE A 85 -18.45 5.71 -11.01
CA ILE A 85 -17.97 6.58 -9.94
C ILE A 85 -16.69 7.23 -10.44
N GLN A 86 -16.70 8.55 -10.64
CA GLN A 86 -15.49 9.31 -10.90
C GLN A 86 -14.69 9.44 -9.60
N VAL A 87 -13.50 8.87 -9.59
CA VAL A 87 -12.52 9.08 -8.52
C VAL A 87 -11.43 9.97 -9.09
N CYS A 88 -11.50 11.27 -8.80
CA CYS A 88 -10.43 12.22 -9.12
C CYS A 88 -9.30 12.01 -8.12
N LEU A 89 -8.18 11.44 -8.55
CA LEU A 89 -7.00 11.27 -7.69
C LEU A 89 -6.32 12.60 -7.36
N SER A 90 -6.54 13.64 -8.18
CA SER A 90 -6.08 15.02 -7.93
C SER A 90 -6.72 15.67 -6.70
N ASP A 91 -7.91 15.22 -6.30
CA ASP A 91 -8.62 15.75 -5.14
C ASP A 91 -8.13 15.14 -3.82
N PHE A 92 -7.19 14.21 -3.87
CA PHE A 92 -6.46 13.78 -2.69
C PHE A 92 -5.58 14.95 -2.22
N LYS A 93 -6.08 15.73 -1.26
CA LYS A 93 -5.31 16.77 -0.60
C LYS A 93 -3.97 16.18 -0.17
N LEU A 94 -2.91 16.66 -0.79
CA LEU A 94 -1.55 16.36 -0.36
C LEU A 94 -1.44 16.75 1.12
N ARG A 95 -1.45 15.78 2.01
CA ARG A 95 -1.20 16.06 3.41
C ARG A 95 0.29 16.38 3.55
N PRO A 96 0.64 17.48 4.22
CA PRO A 96 2.05 17.78 4.47
C PRO A 96 2.70 16.59 5.18
N ARG A 97 3.91 16.22 4.76
CA ARG A 97 4.67 15.15 5.39
C ARG A 97 5.00 15.50 6.84
N GLN A 98 4.79 14.58 7.74
CA GLN A 98 5.11 14.74 9.16
C GLN A 98 6.63 14.61 9.37
N TRP A 99 7.36 15.72 9.23
CA TRP A 99 8.80 15.74 9.38
C TRP A 99 9.24 15.69 10.85
N GLY A 100 8.73 16.58 11.68
CA GLY A 100 9.19 16.75 13.07
C GLY A 100 9.02 15.47 13.91
N ALA A 101 7.85 14.85 13.89
CA ALA A 101 7.61 13.61 14.62
C ALA A 101 8.51 12.46 14.16
N CYS A 102 8.71 12.32 12.85
CA CYS A 102 9.59 11.30 12.28
C CYS A 102 11.04 11.54 12.70
N TRP A 103 11.53 12.78 12.58
CA TRP A 103 12.88 13.14 13.01
C TRP A 103 13.10 12.87 14.51
N THR A 104 12.16 13.30 15.37
CA THR A 104 12.23 13.03 16.80
C THR A 104 12.29 11.54 17.11
N SER A 105 11.52 10.72 16.40
CA SER A 105 11.57 9.27 16.54
C SER A 105 12.94 8.69 16.18
N CYS A 106 13.56 9.19 15.11
CA CYS A 106 14.90 8.77 14.70
C CYS A 106 15.93 9.19 15.76
N GLN A 107 15.87 10.42 16.28
CA GLN A 107 16.76 10.88 17.34
C GLN A 107 16.59 10.08 18.63
N LEU A 108 15.36 9.75 19.01
CA LEU A 108 15.07 8.93 20.19
C LEU A 108 15.63 7.50 20.01
N TRP A 109 15.51 6.94 18.81
CA TRP A 109 16.07 5.64 18.49
C TRP A 109 17.59 5.58 18.70
N GLU A 110 18.31 6.59 18.23
CA GLU A 110 19.76 6.73 18.40
C GLU A 110 20.11 6.99 19.86
N TYR A 111 19.41 7.90 20.53
CA TYR A 111 19.63 8.26 21.93
C TYR A 111 19.50 7.05 22.86
N LEU A 112 18.54 6.17 22.59
CA LEU A 112 18.33 4.93 23.35
C LEU A 112 19.33 3.81 22.96
N GLY A 113 20.21 4.04 21.99
CA GLY A 113 21.18 3.07 21.51
C GLY A 113 20.57 1.88 20.78
N LEU A 114 19.33 2.00 20.30
CA LEU A 114 18.63 0.92 19.61
C LEU A 114 19.28 0.60 18.26
N ASP A 115 19.97 1.55 17.66
CA ASP A 115 20.76 1.39 16.45
C ASP A 115 21.87 0.33 16.64
N LYS A 116 22.67 0.47 17.69
CA LYS A 116 23.74 -0.45 18.04
C LYS A 116 23.20 -1.83 18.44
N PHE A 117 22.10 -1.83 19.17
CA PHE A 117 21.47 -3.07 19.62
C PHE A 117 20.93 -3.91 18.46
N TRP A 118 20.17 -3.33 17.55
CA TRP A 118 19.49 -4.07 16.49
C TRP A 118 20.35 -4.38 15.28
N ARG A 119 21.29 -3.50 14.90
CA ARG A 119 22.19 -3.75 13.75
C ARG A 119 22.99 -5.04 13.88
N THR A 120 23.31 -5.45 15.10
CA THR A 120 24.06 -6.69 15.36
C THR A 120 23.20 -7.94 15.45
N ARG A 121 21.89 -7.79 15.61
CA ARG A 121 20.95 -8.90 15.86
C ARG A 121 20.08 -9.24 14.68
N LEU A 122 19.80 -8.26 13.83
CA LEU A 122 18.97 -8.50 12.66
C LEU A 122 19.75 -9.21 11.55
N PRO A 123 19.14 -10.21 10.90
CA PRO A 123 19.81 -10.96 9.84
C PRO A 123 20.05 -10.07 8.61
N THR A 124 21.10 -10.38 7.88
CA THR A 124 21.33 -9.79 6.56
C THR A 124 20.36 -10.38 5.55
N SER A 125 19.66 -9.53 4.78
CA SER A 125 18.77 -9.99 3.73
C SER A 125 19.53 -10.34 2.46
N ARG A 126 19.24 -11.51 1.89
CA ARG A 126 19.76 -11.91 0.56
C ARG A 126 19.16 -11.05 -0.57
N GLU A 127 17.99 -10.47 -0.33
CA GLU A 127 17.26 -9.64 -1.29
C GLU A 127 17.58 -8.14 -1.14
N GLY A 128 18.56 -7.78 -0.29
CA GLY A 128 18.95 -6.39 -0.03
C GLY A 128 17.92 -5.60 0.80
N THR A 129 16.99 -6.26 1.49
CA THR A 129 16.05 -5.59 2.38
C THR A 129 16.78 -5.17 3.66
N SER A 130 16.72 -3.89 4.02
CA SER A 130 17.24 -3.40 5.29
C SER A 130 16.24 -3.68 6.42
N TRP A 131 16.32 -4.85 7.04
CA TRP A 131 15.46 -5.22 8.19
C TRP A 131 15.55 -4.21 9.33
N TYR A 132 16.72 -3.62 9.51
CA TYR A 132 16.93 -2.55 10.47
C TYR A 132 16.04 -1.33 10.21
N HIS A 133 15.98 -0.86 8.97
CA HIS A 133 15.12 0.27 8.60
C HIS A 133 13.64 -0.10 8.62
N VAL A 134 13.29 -1.33 8.24
CA VAL A 134 11.91 -1.84 8.38
C VAL A 134 11.46 -1.78 9.84
N LEU A 135 12.27 -2.30 10.77
CA LEU A 135 11.97 -2.28 12.20
C LEU A 135 11.86 -0.85 12.75
N MET A 136 12.77 0.03 12.33
CA MET A 136 12.75 1.44 12.72
C MET A 136 11.48 2.15 12.26
N VAL A 137 11.05 1.90 11.02
CA VAL A 137 9.78 2.44 10.48
C VAL A 137 8.58 1.91 11.26
N LEU A 138 8.53 0.60 11.54
CA LEU A 138 7.46 -0.01 12.33
C LEU A 138 7.37 0.61 13.73
N THR A 139 8.51 0.80 14.39
CA THR A 139 8.58 1.38 15.73
C THR A 139 8.16 2.86 15.73
N ALA A 140 8.69 3.65 14.78
CA ALA A 140 8.31 5.05 14.63
C ALA A 140 6.81 5.20 14.34
N TYR A 141 6.25 4.36 13.49
CA TYR A 141 4.82 4.34 13.21
C TYR A 141 3.99 4.04 14.46
N ARG A 142 4.38 3.04 15.26
CA ARG A 142 3.69 2.72 16.51
C ARG A 142 3.75 3.84 17.54
N LEU A 143 4.83 4.62 17.53
CA LEU A 143 5.02 5.75 18.43
C LEU A 143 4.20 6.98 17.99
N ILE A 144 4.16 7.28 16.69
CA ILE A 144 3.58 8.54 16.16
C ILE A 144 2.09 8.41 15.89
N ASP A 145 1.68 7.35 15.21
CA ASP A 145 0.31 7.15 14.72
C ASP A 145 -0.02 5.64 14.71
N PRO A 146 -0.20 5.04 15.91
CA PRO A 146 -0.36 3.60 16.04
C PRO A 146 -1.54 3.06 15.22
N GLY A 147 -1.28 2.00 14.48
CA GLY A 147 -2.27 1.38 13.62
C GLY A 147 -1.78 0.06 13.05
N SER A 148 -2.51 -0.49 12.09
CA SER A 148 -2.12 -1.74 11.43
C SER A 148 -1.01 -1.53 10.41
N GLU A 149 -0.22 -2.60 10.14
CA GLU A 149 0.81 -2.62 9.09
C GLU A 149 0.21 -2.30 7.71
N TRP A 150 -1.06 -2.66 7.50
CA TRP A 150 -1.82 -2.32 6.31
C TRP A 150 -2.01 -0.80 6.15
N ARG A 151 -2.33 -0.07 7.24
CA ARG A 151 -2.46 1.38 7.25
C ARG A 151 -1.10 2.04 7.02
N LEU A 152 -0.02 1.51 7.63
CA LEU A 152 1.35 1.94 7.39
C LEU A 152 1.69 1.85 5.92
N HIS A 153 1.52 0.67 5.30
CA HIS A 153 1.78 0.43 3.89
C HIS A 153 0.99 1.36 2.97
N ARG A 154 -0.31 1.55 3.22
CA ARG A 154 -1.19 2.28 2.30
C ARG A 154 -1.10 3.79 2.39
N HIS A 155 -0.90 4.30 3.60
CA HIS A 155 -1.11 5.72 3.87
C HIS A 155 0.05 6.37 4.60
N TRP A 156 0.44 5.82 5.75
CA TRP A 156 1.30 6.54 6.66
C TRP A 156 2.69 6.81 6.11
N PHE A 157 3.32 5.83 5.50
CA PHE A 157 4.70 5.96 5.04
C PHE A 157 4.89 7.10 4.04
N GLU A 158 4.00 7.21 3.06
CA GLU A 158 4.08 8.26 2.05
C GLU A 158 3.76 9.68 2.56
N HIS A 159 3.01 9.76 3.67
CA HIS A 159 2.72 11.03 4.34
C HIS A 159 3.71 11.33 5.47
N SER A 160 4.63 10.43 5.74
CA SER A 160 5.72 10.58 6.70
C SER A 160 7.02 10.97 6.00
N ALA A 161 7.96 11.52 6.75
CA ALA A 161 9.30 11.82 6.26
C ALA A 161 10.27 10.65 6.45
N MET A 162 9.80 9.45 6.83
CA MET A 162 10.68 8.32 7.14
C MET A 162 11.54 7.89 5.95
N GLY A 163 10.97 7.86 4.75
CA GLY A 163 11.73 7.52 3.54
C GLY A 163 12.91 8.46 3.30
N ASP A 164 12.66 9.77 3.43
CA ASP A 164 13.71 10.79 3.25
C ASP A 164 14.78 10.72 4.35
N LEU A 165 14.36 10.51 5.60
CA LEU A 165 15.26 10.43 6.77
C LEU A 165 16.17 9.20 6.74
N LEU A 166 15.67 8.09 6.22
CA LEU A 166 16.41 6.83 6.17
C LEU A 166 17.11 6.61 4.83
N GLY A 167 16.87 7.45 3.82
CA GLY A 167 17.33 7.23 2.46
C GLY A 167 16.72 5.99 1.80
N GLU A 168 15.50 5.64 2.21
CA GLU A 168 14.80 4.43 1.78
C GLU A 168 13.57 4.76 0.93
N ASP A 169 13.24 3.85 0.05
CA ASP A 169 12.06 3.96 -0.78
C ASP A 169 10.88 3.11 -0.25
N PHE A 170 9.79 3.08 -1.00
CA PHE A 170 8.57 2.35 -0.64
C PHE A 170 8.77 0.83 -0.49
N ALA A 171 9.90 0.26 -0.96
CA ALA A 171 10.14 -1.18 -0.88
C ALA A 171 10.24 -1.69 0.57
N ILE A 172 10.74 -0.86 1.51
CA ILE A 172 10.87 -1.26 2.91
C ILE A 172 9.51 -1.44 3.61
N VAL A 173 8.46 -0.82 3.10
CA VAL A 173 7.10 -0.92 3.63
C VAL A 173 6.19 -1.78 2.76
N ALA A 174 6.75 -2.59 1.85
CA ALA A 174 5.98 -3.60 1.15
C ALA A 174 5.26 -4.50 2.17
N LYS A 175 3.98 -4.82 1.91
CA LYS A 175 3.13 -5.53 2.87
C LYS A 175 3.80 -6.77 3.45
N ASP A 176 4.33 -7.63 2.57
CA ASP A 176 4.94 -8.89 2.99
C ASP A 176 6.25 -8.64 3.78
N THR A 177 6.97 -7.57 3.49
CA THR A 177 8.17 -7.16 4.23
C THR A 177 7.83 -6.77 5.67
N LEU A 178 6.77 -5.99 5.87
CA LEU A 178 6.33 -5.55 7.20
C LEU A 178 5.95 -6.74 8.09
N TYR A 179 5.16 -7.69 7.56
CA TYR A 179 4.75 -8.86 8.33
C TYR A 179 5.93 -9.80 8.62
N ARG A 180 6.81 -10.03 7.66
CA ARG A 180 8.02 -10.85 7.87
C ARG A 180 9.01 -10.27 8.89
N CYS A 181 8.96 -8.97 9.13
CA CYS A 181 9.81 -8.35 10.16
C CYS A 181 9.29 -8.60 11.58
N LEU A 182 8.01 -8.96 11.71
CA LEU A 182 7.35 -9.22 12.99
C LEU A 182 7.35 -10.71 13.37
N ASP A 183 7.58 -11.60 12.41
CA ASP A 183 7.71 -13.05 12.59
C ASP A 183 9.15 -13.45 13.01
#